data_1b109852758ab4f5ad53b7ffa5c949c4
#
_entry.id   1b109852758ab4f5ad53b7ffa5c949c4
#
_cell.length_a   1.000
_cell.length_b   1.000
_cell.length_c   1.000
_cell.angle_alpha   90.00
_cell.angle_beta   90.00
_cell.angle_gamma   90.00
#
_symmetry.space_group_name_H-M   'P 1'
#
loop_
_entity.id
_entity.type
_entity.pdbx_description
1 polymer ?
#
loop_
_entity_poly.entity_id
_entity_poly.type
_entity_poly.pdbx_seq_one_letter_code
_entity_poly.pdbx_strand_id
1 'polypeptide(L)'
;MKHSNKYLKGHTVIRKAVYTLLCVLILSSCEKYVDIKKSSNQALIETANDCQLLLDNYGVMNTGYPSDGEASADDYYLTDDGYLSTSLTQTDRDRYTWAPSGIRPGAAQWVSPYKTVYYANLVLETVEELKSKGSADVTVLNNLRGSALFFRSLCFWQIAQLYAKPYSATSAEQDPGIPLRLSSDINDKSERGTVAQTYTRIVQDLQEAVSLLQPTSTVPTRPNKAAAYAMLARAYLSMEDYAQAQASADASLQLNSQLIDYNTLDVNSYTPFFPRFNKEVLFHSLMEQHPALNPNDIAKINLDLVNTYSANDLRRSIFLKPNSGDNTGSYRFTGNYEPATSALFFNGLAVDEMYLIRAEGYARAGNATAAMGDLNTLLRTRWKTGTYVDMTAVDGTDALNKVVAERRKELLMRGLRWTDLRRLNKDSRFARTLSRSAQGTTYTLPPNDVRYTLLIPQEVINNSQISQNPR
;
A
#
# COMPACT_ATOMS: atom_id res chain seq x y z
N MET A 1 -83.29 47.26 -18.47
CA MET A 1 -82.47 46.03 -18.40
C MET A 1 -81.06 46.25 -18.97
N LYS A 2 -80.23 47.16 -18.43
CA LYS A 2 -78.84 47.39 -18.90
C LYS A 2 -77.77 47.60 -17.77
N HIS A 3 -78.11 47.32 -16.51
CA HIS A 3 -77.17 47.53 -15.38
C HIS A 3 -76.72 46.28 -14.69
N SER A 4 -77.15 45.05 -15.04
CA SER A 4 -76.77 43.81 -14.33
C SER A 4 -75.57 43.13 -14.88
N ASN A 5 -75.02 43.47 -16.07
CA ASN A 5 -73.95 42.71 -16.74
C ASN A 5 -72.47 43.19 -16.47
N LYS A 6 -72.32 44.33 -15.75
CA LYS A 6 -70.96 44.87 -15.44
C LYS A 6 -70.35 44.26 -14.16
N TYR A 7 -71.20 43.89 -13.19
CA TYR A 7 -70.70 43.33 -11.93
C TYR A 7 -70.24 41.87 -12.05
N LEU A 8 -70.86 41.08 -12.94
CA LEU A 8 -70.46 39.68 -13.16
C LEU A 8 -69.13 39.53 -13.90
N LYS A 9 -68.78 40.49 -14.80
CA LYS A 9 -67.44 40.45 -15.48
C LYS A 9 -66.29 40.81 -14.58
N GLY A 10 -66.51 41.70 -13.59
CA GLY A 10 -65.49 42.11 -12.62
C GLY A 10 -65.05 40.95 -11.68
N HIS A 11 -66.00 40.17 -11.20
CA HIS A 11 -65.74 39.04 -10.32
C HIS A 11 -64.99 37.88 -11.03
N THR A 12 -65.24 37.68 -12.32
CA THR A 12 -64.57 36.63 -13.11
C THR A 12 -63.10 36.99 -13.41
N VAL A 13 -62.76 38.26 -13.65
CA VAL A 13 -61.40 38.75 -13.89
C VAL A 13 -60.62 38.71 -12.61
N ILE A 14 -61.20 39.14 -11.47
CA ILE A 14 -60.49 39.08 -10.16
C ILE A 14 -60.25 37.64 -9.73
N ARG A 15 -61.16 36.71 -9.92
CA ARG A 15 -60.95 35.27 -9.67
C ARG A 15 -59.87 34.68 -10.52
N LYS A 16 -59.78 34.99 -11.82
CA LYS A 16 -58.73 34.53 -12.70
C LYS A 16 -57.38 35.10 -12.28
N ALA A 17 -57.26 36.38 -11.91
CA ALA A 17 -56.07 37.01 -11.42
C ALA A 17 -55.57 36.39 -10.09
N VAL A 18 -56.49 36.08 -9.15
CA VAL A 18 -56.15 35.40 -7.89
C VAL A 18 -55.68 33.97 -8.12
N TYR A 19 -56.32 33.21 -9.04
CA TYR A 19 -55.84 31.85 -9.39
C TYR A 19 -54.47 31.87 -10.08
N THR A 20 -54.22 32.85 -10.97
CA THR A 20 -52.93 33.00 -11.62
C THR A 20 -51.84 33.41 -10.62
N LEU A 21 -52.13 34.28 -9.66
CA LEU A 21 -51.20 34.66 -8.59
C LEU A 21 -50.93 33.49 -7.63
N LEU A 22 -51.94 32.68 -7.31
CA LEU A 22 -51.82 31.48 -6.49
C LEU A 22 -50.98 30.40 -7.19
N CYS A 23 -51.13 30.21 -8.51
CA CYS A 23 -50.31 29.29 -9.29
C CYS A 23 -48.85 29.73 -9.40
N VAL A 24 -48.56 31.04 -9.47
CA VAL A 24 -47.18 31.57 -9.51
C VAL A 24 -46.51 31.43 -8.15
N LEU A 25 -47.24 31.57 -7.05
CA LEU A 25 -46.69 31.36 -5.69
C LEU A 25 -46.40 29.89 -5.37
N ILE A 26 -47.03 28.93 -6.05
CA ILE A 26 -46.76 27.50 -5.88
C ILE A 26 -45.51 27.08 -6.67
N LEU A 27 -45.10 27.79 -7.72
CA LEU A 27 -43.91 27.49 -8.52
C LEU A 27 -42.60 28.05 -7.92
N SER A 28 -42.68 28.94 -6.93
CA SER A 28 -41.47 29.49 -6.28
C SER A 28 -41.06 28.78 -4.98
N SER A 29 -41.73 27.67 -4.62
CA SER A 29 -41.54 26.99 -3.33
C SER A 29 -40.77 25.67 -3.38
N CYS A 30 -40.00 25.38 -4.43
CA CYS A 30 -39.37 24.07 -4.58
C CYS A 30 -37.86 24.09 -4.95
N GLU A 31 -37.10 25.11 -4.57
CA GLU A 31 -35.62 25.00 -4.72
C GLU A 31 -34.90 24.40 -3.48
N LYS A 32 -35.59 24.22 -2.38
CA LYS A 32 -34.95 23.66 -1.14
C LYS A 32 -35.32 22.21 -0.82
N TYR A 33 -35.99 21.48 -1.69
CA TYR A 33 -36.50 20.13 -1.38
C TYR A 33 -35.90 19.01 -2.26
N VAL A 34 -34.81 19.30 -3.00
CA VAL A 34 -34.07 18.27 -3.77
C VAL A 34 -32.62 18.18 -3.31
N ASP A 35 -32.34 18.45 -2.05
CA ASP A 35 -31.21 17.82 -1.38
C ASP A 35 -31.65 16.42 -0.95
N ILE A 36 -31.76 15.52 -1.91
CA ILE A 36 -31.84 14.09 -1.63
C ILE A 36 -30.55 13.75 -0.89
N LYS A 37 -30.64 13.65 0.44
CA LYS A 37 -29.57 13.09 1.27
C LYS A 37 -29.15 11.78 0.63
N LYS A 38 -27.96 11.73 0.06
CA LYS A 38 -27.32 10.49 -0.38
C LYS A 38 -27.34 9.56 0.81
N SER A 39 -28.26 8.63 0.86
CA SER A 39 -28.62 7.65 1.90
C SER A 39 -28.44 8.12 3.37
N SER A 40 -29.42 7.82 4.22
CA SER A 40 -29.47 8.18 5.66
C SER A 40 -28.36 7.56 6.53
N ASN A 41 -27.48 6.75 5.95
CA ASN A 41 -26.38 6.06 6.63
C ASN A 41 -24.99 6.59 6.24
N GLN A 42 -24.86 7.60 5.38
CA GLN A 42 -23.60 8.28 5.15
C GLN A 42 -23.53 9.49 6.08
N ALA A 43 -22.61 9.47 7.04
CA ALA A 43 -22.25 10.67 7.78
C ALA A 43 -21.82 11.74 6.77
N LEU A 44 -22.51 12.89 6.75
CA LEU A 44 -22.12 14.03 5.94
C LEU A 44 -20.79 14.55 6.49
N ILE A 45 -19.79 14.60 5.63
CA ILE A 45 -18.47 15.18 5.96
C ILE A 45 -18.55 16.64 5.54
N GLU A 46 -18.66 17.55 6.51
CA GLU A 46 -18.93 18.99 6.27
C GLU A 46 -17.85 19.90 6.84
N THR A 47 -16.96 19.37 7.69
CA THR A 47 -15.94 20.15 8.37
C THR A 47 -14.53 19.56 8.19
N ALA A 48 -13.51 20.37 8.42
CA ALA A 48 -12.13 19.90 8.46
C ALA A 48 -11.90 18.82 9.52
N ASN A 49 -12.63 18.89 10.64
CA ASN A 49 -12.56 17.87 11.68
C ASN A 49 -13.15 16.52 11.21
N ASP A 50 -14.27 16.53 10.47
CA ASP A 50 -14.85 15.30 9.91
C ASP A 50 -13.88 14.65 8.91
N CYS A 51 -13.22 15.46 8.08
CA CYS A 51 -12.16 15.00 7.18
C CYS A 51 -11.02 14.32 7.97
N GLN A 52 -10.57 14.94 9.06
CA GLN A 52 -9.50 14.37 9.90
C GLN A 52 -9.95 13.07 10.56
N LEU A 53 -11.16 13.01 11.12
CA LEU A 53 -11.71 11.78 11.74
C LEU A 53 -11.83 10.64 10.74
N LEU A 54 -12.17 10.95 9.49
CA LEU A 54 -12.23 9.95 8.42
C LEU A 54 -10.84 9.41 8.09
N LEU A 55 -9.84 10.29 7.97
CA LEU A 55 -8.43 9.89 7.74
C LEU A 55 -7.80 9.18 8.95
N ASP A 56 -8.31 9.42 10.15
CA ASP A 56 -7.87 8.74 11.38
C ASP A 56 -8.60 7.41 11.63
N ASN A 57 -9.50 7.00 10.75
CA ASN A 57 -10.13 5.68 10.85
C ASN A 57 -9.11 4.57 10.59
N TYR A 58 -8.38 4.20 11.65
CA TYR A 58 -7.27 3.25 11.61
C TYR A 58 -7.65 1.93 10.93
N GLY A 59 -8.85 1.39 11.19
CA GLY A 59 -9.33 0.14 10.61
C GLY A 59 -9.55 0.18 9.09
N VAL A 60 -9.64 1.38 8.48
CA VAL A 60 -9.79 1.56 7.04
C VAL A 60 -8.50 2.09 6.42
N MET A 61 -7.89 3.10 7.05
CA MET A 61 -6.78 3.84 6.44
C MET A 61 -5.42 3.17 6.65
N ASN A 62 -5.24 2.42 7.75
CA ASN A 62 -3.92 1.89 8.11
C ASN A 62 -3.86 0.34 8.17
N THR A 63 -4.97 -0.37 7.95
CA THR A 63 -5.02 -1.84 7.99
C THR A 63 -5.70 -2.41 6.76
N GLY A 64 -5.62 -3.75 6.60
CA GLY A 64 -6.29 -4.44 5.50
C GLY A 64 -5.60 -4.26 4.14
N TYR A 65 -4.33 -3.87 4.13
CA TYR A 65 -3.54 -3.80 2.89
C TYR A 65 -3.24 -5.20 2.34
N PRO A 66 -3.08 -5.33 1.02
CA PRO A 66 -2.91 -6.63 0.40
C PRO A 66 -1.72 -7.44 0.93
N SER A 67 -1.93 -8.72 1.22
CA SER A 67 -0.93 -9.69 1.68
C SER A 67 -0.66 -10.82 0.67
N ASP A 68 -1.47 -10.94 -0.39
CA ASP A 68 -1.32 -11.98 -1.41
C ASP A 68 0.05 -11.95 -2.12
N GLY A 69 0.68 -10.77 -2.22
CA GLY A 69 2.04 -10.64 -2.75
C GLY A 69 3.06 -11.34 -1.86
N GLU A 70 3.03 -11.09 -0.55
CA GLU A 70 3.92 -11.76 0.41
C GLU A 70 3.67 -13.26 0.44
N ALA A 71 2.40 -13.68 0.42
CA ALA A 71 2.02 -15.10 0.36
C ALA A 71 2.48 -15.81 -0.93
N SER A 72 2.67 -15.07 -2.02
CA SER A 72 3.20 -15.59 -3.28
C SER A 72 4.72 -15.58 -3.35
N ALA A 73 5.42 -14.88 -2.46
CA ALA A 73 6.88 -14.69 -2.46
C ALA A 73 7.64 -15.91 -1.90
N ASP A 74 8.98 -15.90 -2.04
CA ASP A 74 9.88 -17.03 -1.78
C ASP A 74 10.61 -16.98 -0.43
N ASP A 75 10.16 -16.13 0.49
CA ASP A 75 10.82 -15.99 1.79
C ASP A 75 10.38 -17.04 2.83
N TYR A 76 9.33 -17.81 2.52
CA TYR A 76 8.79 -18.85 3.38
C TYR A 76 8.40 -20.11 2.60
N TYR A 77 8.19 -21.19 3.34
CA TYR A 77 7.64 -22.42 2.84
C TYR A 77 6.61 -23.01 3.82
N LEU A 78 5.80 -23.97 3.34
CA LEU A 78 4.91 -24.79 4.13
C LEU A 78 5.44 -26.22 4.17
N THR A 79 5.34 -26.88 5.31
CA THR A 79 5.43 -28.34 5.40
C THR A 79 4.17 -28.97 4.76
N ASP A 80 4.18 -30.26 4.50
CA ASP A 80 3.00 -30.95 4.01
C ASP A 80 1.81 -30.83 4.99
N ASP A 81 2.04 -30.93 6.28
CA ASP A 81 1.01 -30.71 7.30
C ASP A 81 0.51 -29.25 7.31
N GLY A 82 1.42 -28.29 7.17
CA GLY A 82 1.07 -26.89 7.05
C GLY A 82 0.23 -26.60 5.79
N TYR A 83 0.56 -27.21 4.67
CA TYR A 83 -0.20 -27.11 3.42
C TYR A 83 -1.59 -27.76 3.51
N LEU A 84 -1.74 -28.86 4.26
CA LEU A 84 -3.00 -29.54 4.49
C LEU A 84 -3.81 -28.96 5.67
N SER A 85 -3.25 -27.97 6.40
CA SER A 85 -3.95 -27.34 7.53
C SER A 85 -5.36 -26.90 7.13
N THR A 86 -6.31 -27.17 8.05
CA THR A 86 -7.71 -26.73 7.90
C THR A 86 -7.87 -25.21 7.96
N SER A 87 -6.84 -24.49 8.40
CA SER A 87 -6.79 -23.02 8.38
C SER A 87 -6.61 -22.47 6.96
N LEU A 88 -6.15 -23.29 6.01
CA LEU A 88 -5.98 -22.88 4.61
C LEU A 88 -7.20 -23.28 3.77
N THR A 89 -7.72 -22.31 3.03
CA THR A 89 -8.70 -22.58 1.97
C THR A 89 -8.01 -23.14 0.72
N GLN A 90 -8.77 -23.67 -0.22
CA GLN A 90 -8.21 -24.07 -1.51
C GLN A 90 -7.54 -22.87 -2.21
N THR A 91 -8.12 -21.69 -2.12
CA THR A 91 -7.56 -20.48 -2.71
C THR A 91 -6.21 -20.07 -2.09
N ASP A 92 -6.01 -20.29 -0.78
CA ASP A 92 -4.72 -20.06 -0.13
C ASP A 92 -3.66 -21.05 -0.66
N ARG A 93 -4.03 -22.32 -0.89
CA ARG A 93 -3.17 -23.34 -1.52
C ARG A 93 -2.85 -22.99 -2.97
N ASP A 94 -3.85 -22.56 -3.73
CA ASP A 94 -3.68 -22.10 -5.12
C ASP A 94 -2.73 -20.88 -5.19
N ARG A 95 -2.84 -19.96 -4.23
CA ARG A 95 -1.92 -18.83 -4.11
C ARG A 95 -0.50 -19.30 -3.78
N TYR A 96 -0.37 -20.23 -2.85
CA TYR A 96 0.93 -20.81 -2.47
C TYR A 96 1.59 -21.52 -3.65
N THR A 97 0.86 -22.29 -4.45
CA THR A 97 1.39 -23.06 -5.58
C THR A 97 1.40 -22.30 -6.91
N TRP A 98 1.03 -21.04 -6.91
CA TRP A 98 0.90 -20.22 -8.14
C TRP A 98 -0.03 -20.85 -9.18
N ALA A 99 -1.14 -21.47 -8.73
CA ALA A 99 -2.09 -22.10 -9.62
C ALA A 99 -2.64 -21.09 -10.65
N PRO A 100 -2.73 -21.46 -11.94
CA PRO A 100 -3.19 -20.53 -12.98
C PRO A 100 -4.62 -20.02 -12.76
N SER A 101 -5.49 -20.81 -12.13
CA SER A 101 -6.90 -20.50 -11.84
C SER A 101 -7.12 -19.86 -10.46
N GLY A 102 -6.06 -19.61 -9.70
CA GLY A 102 -6.15 -19.12 -8.32
C GLY A 102 -6.74 -17.70 -8.22
N ILE A 103 -8.08 -17.59 -8.27
CA ILE A 103 -8.84 -16.37 -8.00
C ILE A 103 -9.32 -16.43 -6.54
N ARG A 104 -8.98 -15.40 -5.75
CA ARG A 104 -9.46 -15.32 -4.38
C ARG A 104 -10.89 -14.79 -4.33
N PRO A 105 -11.88 -15.57 -3.86
CA PRO A 105 -13.22 -15.04 -3.61
C PRO A 105 -13.21 -14.04 -2.46
N GLY A 106 -14.20 -13.14 -2.44
CA GLY A 106 -14.39 -12.21 -1.33
C GLY A 106 -13.47 -10.99 -1.34
N ALA A 107 -12.57 -10.88 -2.29
CA ALA A 107 -11.88 -9.69 -2.77
C ALA A 107 -11.30 -8.71 -1.72
N ALA A 108 -11.07 -9.09 -0.44
CA ALA A 108 -10.56 -8.17 0.58
C ALA A 108 -9.24 -7.50 0.13
N GLN A 109 -8.38 -8.26 -0.55
CA GLN A 109 -7.14 -7.75 -1.17
C GLN A 109 -7.35 -6.63 -2.22
N TRP A 110 -8.57 -6.51 -2.75
CA TRP A 110 -9.00 -5.49 -3.69
C TRP A 110 -9.91 -4.45 -3.03
N VAL A 111 -10.93 -4.91 -2.30
CA VAL A 111 -11.98 -4.04 -1.74
C VAL A 111 -11.43 -3.12 -0.65
N SER A 112 -10.57 -3.63 0.25
CA SER A 112 -10.03 -2.82 1.36
C SER A 112 -9.25 -1.60 0.86
N PRO A 113 -8.26 -1.71 -0.04
CA PRO A 113 -7.57 -0.52 -0.54
C PRO A 113 -8.47 0.40 -1.35
N TYR A 114 -9.46 -0.10 -2.13
CA TYR A 114 -10.41 0.78 -2.81
C TYR A 114 -11.38 1.48 -1.86
N LYS A 115 -11.71 0.89 -0.71
CA LYS A 115 -12.44 1.59 0.35
C LYS A 115 -11.65 2.77 0.90
N THR A 116 -10.34 2.59 1.09
CA THR A 116 -9.44 3.69 1.47
C THR A 116 -9.39 4.77 0.39
N VAL A 117 -9.32 4.40 -0.90
CA VAL A 117 -9.40 5.34 -2.02
C VAL A 117 -10.71 6.14 -1.99
N TYR A 118 -11.83 5.48 -1.74
CA TYR A 118 -13.14 6.14 -1.61
C TYR A 118 -13.13 7.18 -0.49
N TYR A 119 -12.61 6.85 0.70
CA TYR A 119 -12.51 7.79 1.82
C TYR A 119 -11.56 8.94 1.50
N ALA A 120 -10.45 8.67 0.84
CA ALA A 120 -9.52 9.71 0.40
C ALA A 120 -10.20 10.68 -0.59
N ASN A 121 -10.99 10.18 -1.56
CA ASN A 121 -11.72 11.02 -2.51
C ASN A 121 -12.78 11.88 -1.81
N LEU A 122 -13.53 11.34 -0.85
CA LEU A 122 -14.47 12.12 -0.03
C LEU A 122 -13.77 13.30 0.66
N VAL A 123 -12.61 13.06 1.25
CA VAL A 123 -11.82 14.13 1.88
C VAL A 123 -11.35 15.14 0.85
N LEU A 124 -10.87 14.71 -0.31
CA LEU A 124 -10.41 15.61 -1.37
C LEU A 124 -11.54 16.54 -1.86
N GLU A 125 -12.72 16.00 -2.10
CA GLU A 125 -13.91 16.76 -2.53
C GLU A 125 -14.36 17.75 -1.45
N THR A 126 -14.44 17.30 -0.18
CA THR A 126 -14.82 18.16 0.94
C THR A 126 -13.81 19.29 1.19
N VAL A 127 -12.51 19.01 1.10
CA VAL A 127 -11.46 20.01 1.24
C VAL A 127 -11.57 21.10 0.18
N GLU A 128 -11.85 20.77 -1.08
CA GLU A 128 -12.07 21.76 -2.14
C GLU A 128 -13.30 22.63 -1.86
N GLU A 129 -14.39 22.02 -1.36
CA GLU A 129 -15.59 22.76 -0.97
C GLU A 129 -15.32 23.71 0.20
N LEU A 130 -14.65 23.25 1.27
CA LEU A 130 -14.29 24.08 2.41
C LEU A 130 -13.37 25.24 2.02
N LYS A 131 -12.42 24.99 1.10
CA LYS A 131 -11.52 26.00 0.56
C LYS A 131 -12.27 27.08 -0.21
N SER A 132 -13.23 26.67 -1.07
CA SER A 132 -14.05 27.62 -1.83
C SER A 132 -14.94 28.51 -0.95
N LYS A 133 -15.38 27.99 0.19
CA LYS A 133 -16.18 28.72 1.19
C LYS A 133 -15.36 29.59 2.14
N GLY A 134 -14.03 29.46 2.16
CA GLY A 134 -13.17 30.12 3.13
C GLY A 134 -13.45 29.74 4.58
N SER A 135 -13.98 28.52 4.82
CA SER A 135 -14.56 28.11 6.10
C SER A 135 -13.55 27.39 7.04
N ALA A 136 -12.29 27.26 6.65
CA ALA A 136 -11.26 26.64 7.49
C ALA A 136 -9.87 27.17 7.17
N ASP A 137 -8.92 26.98 8.11
CA ASP A 137 -7.52 27.36 7.93
C ASP A 137 -6.89 26.63 6.75
N VAL A 138 -6.23 27.38 5.88
CA VAL A 138 -5.63 26.85 4.64
C VAL A 138 -4.51 25.83 4.91
N THR A 139 -3.78 25.96 6.02
CA THR A 139 -2.71 25.04 6.41
C THR A 139 -3.31 23.69 6.81
N VAL A 140 -4.43 23.71 7.55
CA VAL A 140 -5.18 22.51 7.92
C VAL A 140 -5.71 21.82 6.67
N LEU A 141 -6.36 22.58 5.77
CA LEU A 141 -6.90 22.05 4.52
C LEU A 141 -5.82 21.44 3.62
N ASN A 142 -4.66 22.11 3.51
CA ASN A 142 -3.53 21.59 2.76
C ASN A 142 -3.01 20.27 3.34
N ASN A 143 -2.89 20.16 4.66
CA ASN A 143 -2.44 18.92 5.30
C ASN A 143 -3.45 17.77 5.13
N LEU A 144 -4.75 18.05 5.21
CA LEU A 144 -5.82 17.07 4.94
C LEU A 144 -5.76 16.60 3.48
N ARG A 145 -5.63 17.53 2.53
CA ARG A 145 -5.49 17.22 1.10
C ARG A 145 -4.25 16.36 0.85
N GLY A 146 -3.09 16.77 1.37
CA GLY A 146 -1.86 16.01 1.26
C GLY A 146 -1.97 14.59 1.83
N SER A 147 -2.65 14.44 2.97
CA SER A 147 -2.89 13.13 3.60
C SER A 147 -3.80 12.25 2.73
N ALA A 148 -4.87 12.79 2.19
CA ALA A 148 -5.78 12.04 1.30
C ALA A 148 -5.09 11.60 0.00
N LEU A 149 -4.29 12.47 -0.62
CA LEU A 149 -3.49 12.14 -1.80
C LEU A 149 -2.47 11.04 -1.50
N PHE A 150 -1.81 11.09 -0.36
CA PHE A 150 -0.90 10.04 0.09
C PHE A 150 -1.60 8.68 0.21
N PHE A 151 -2.72 8.61 0.91
CA PHE A 151 -3.47 7.35 1.08
C PHE A 151 -3.97 6.80 -0.26
N ARG A 152 -4.49 7.66 -1.13
CA ARG A 152 -4.95 7.25 -2.46
C ARG A 152 -3.81 6.64 -3.28
N SER A 153 -2.66 7.30 -3.29
CA SER A 153 -1.46 6.82 -4.02
C SER A 153 -0.91 5.52 -3.45
N LEU A 154 -0.83 5.41 -2.12
CA LEU A 154 -0.42 4.18 -1.45
C LEU A 154 -1.30 3.00 -1.88
N CYS A 155 -2.63 3.19 -1.88
CA CYS A 155 -3.57 2.15 -2.30
C CYS A 155 -3.44 1.81 -3.78
N PHE A 156 -3.33 2.79 -4.67
CA PHE A 156 -3.13 2.55 -6.09
C PHE A 156 -1.84 1.77 -6.34
N TRP A 157 -0.75 2.12 -5.65
CA TRP A 157 0.50 1.38 -5.75
C TRP A 157 0.35 -0.07 -5.27
N GLN A 158 -0.28 -0.30 -4.11
CA GLN A 158 -0.51 -1.64 -3.55
C GLN A 158 -1.31 -2.52 -4.53
N ILE A 159 -2.39 -1.98 -5.09
CA ILE A 159 -3.23 -2.70 -6.07
C ILE A 159 -2.44 -2.99 -7.34
N ALA A 160 -1.67 -2.01 -7.85
CA ALA A 160 -0.86 -2.18 -9.05
C ALA A 160 0.21 -3.25 -8.89
N GLN A 161 0.82 -3.39 -7.68
CA GLN A 161 1.81 -4.44 -7.41
C GLN A 161 1.23 -5.85 -7.53
N LEU A 162 -0.08 -6.03 -7.40
CA LEU A 162 -0.72 -7.34 -7.53
C LEU A 162 -1.41 -7.54 -8.87
N TYR A 163 -2.15 -6.54 -9.35
CA TYR A 163 -3.14 -6.72 -10.42
C TYR A 163 -2.80 -5.99 -11.73
N ALA A 164 -1.71 -5.24 -11.80
CA ALA A 164 -1.16 -4.72 -13.05
C ALA A 164 0.16 -5.42 -13.38
N LYS A 165 0.57 -5.43 -14.64
CA LYS A 165 1.92 -5.90 -15.00
C LYS A 165 3.00 -5.06 -14.30
N PRO A 166 4.21 -5.63 -14.05
CA PRO A 166 5.35 -4.82 -13.63
C PRO A 166 5.56 -3.66 -14.61
N TYR A 167 5.87 -2.47 -14.08
CA TYR A 167 6.16 -1.33 -14.95
C TYR A 167 7.31 -1.66 -15.91
N SER A 168 7.13 -1.31 -17.17
CA SER A 168 8.18 -1.36 -18.19
C SER A 168 8.04 -0.14 -19.08
N ALA A 169 9.07 0.67 -19.19
CA ALA A 169 9.05 1.87 -20.02
C ALA A 169 8.68 1.59 -21.51
N THR A 170 8.94 0.36 -21.98
CA THR A 170 8.65 -0.03 -23.37
C THR A 170 7.21 -0.47 -23.61
N SER A 171 6.45 -0.85 -22.57
CA SER A 171 5.09 -1.38 -22.74
C SER A 171 4.03 -0.76 -21.82
N ALA A 172 4.43 0.10 -20.87
CA ALA A 172 3.53 0.69 -19.87
C ALA A 172 2.34 1.46 -20.48
N GLU A 173 2.52 2.04 -21.68
CA GLU A 173 1.44 2.74 -22.39
C GLU A 173 0.38 1.80 -22.99
N GLN A 174 0.69 0.52 -23.18
CA GLN A 174 -0.20 -0.50 -23.73
C GLN A 174 -0.68 -1.50 -22.68
N ASP A 175 0.12 -1.74 -21.65
CA ASP A 175 -0.23 -2.73 -20.63
C ASP A 175 -1.39 -2.24 -19.76
N PRO A 176 -2.41 -3.11 -19.51
CA PRO A 176 -3.52 -2.73 -18.64
C PRO A 176 -3.05 -2.45 -17.21
N GLY A 177 -3.38 -1.24 -16.73
CA GLY A 177 -3.17 -0.81 -15.36
C GLY A 177 -4.30 -1.24 -14.43
N ILE A 178 -4.65 -0.35 -13.49
CA ILE A 178 -5.75 -0.55 -12.53
C ILE A 178 -6.85 0.49 -12.78
N PRO A 179 -8.07 0.28 -12.28
CA PRO A 179 -9.09 1.32 -12.25
C PRO A 179 -8.65 2.51 -11.38
N LEU A 180 -8.55 3.70 -11.97
CA LEU A 180 -8.21 4.93 -11.27
C LEU A 180 -9.49 5.63 -10.80
N ARG A 181 -9.97 5.29 -9.62
CA ARG A 181 -11.13 5.94 -8.99
C ARG A 181 -10.69 7.27 -8.39
N LEU A 182 -11.05 8.38 -9.06
CA LEU A 182 -10.66 9.74 -8.68
C LEU A 182 -11.81 10.57 -8.10
N SER A 183 -13.00 10.00 -8.02
CA SER A 183 -14.22 10.57 -7.47
C SER A 183 -14.79 9.64 -6.39
N SER A 184 -15.56 10.23 -5.46
CA SER A 184 -16.34 9.48 -4.47
C SER A 184 -17.68 9.01 -5.03
N ASP A 185 -18.06 9.34 -6.26
CA ASP A 185 -19.29 8.85 -6.85
C ASP A 185 -19.20 7.36 -7.16
N ILE A 186 -20.03 6.57 -6.47
CA ILE A 186 -20.10 5.12 -6.65
C ILE A 186 -20.67 4.70 -8.01
N ASN A 187 -21.37 5.59 -8.71
CA ASN A 187 -21.97 5.34 -10.03
C ASN A 187 -20.97 5.55 -11.18
N ASP A 188 -19.82 6.17 -10.92
CA ASP A 188 -18.80 6.34 -11.94
C ASP A 188 -18.33 4.96 -12.44
N LYS A 189 -18.22 4.83 -13.76
CA LYS A 189 -17.69 3.61 -14.36
C LYS A 189 -16.26 3.34 -13.90
N SER A 190 -16.00 2.10 -13.55
CA SER A 190 -14.66 1.62 -13.29
C SER A 190 -14.05 1.11 -14.59
N GLU A 191 -13.06 1.81 -15.12
CA GLU A 191 -12.32 1.41 -16.33
C GLU A 191 -10.83 1.29 -15.98
N ARG A 192 -10.17 0.31 -16.59
CA ARG A 192 -8.72 0.18 -16.45
C ARG A 192 -8.04 1.20 -17.36
N GLY A 193 -7.21 2.03 -16.75
CA GLY A 193 -6.22 2.78 -17.51
C GLY A 193 -5.03 1.91 -17.92
N THR A 194 -3.98 2.54 -18.42
CA THR A 194 -2.70 1.87 -18.68
C THR A 194 -1.83 1.82 -17.42
N VAL A 195 -0.78 0.99 -17.44
CA VAL A 195 0.25 0.99 -16.39
C VAL A 195 0.91 2.37 -16.29
N ALA A 196 1.19 3.02 -17.43
CA ALA A 196 1.76 4.38 -17.44
C ALA A 196 0.83 5.39 -16.76
N GLN A 197 -0.47 5.40 -17.09
CA GLN A 197 -1.45 6.27 -16.43
C GLN A 197 -1.55 6.00 -14.92
N THR A 198 -1.48 4.72 -14.52
CA THR A 198 -1.49 4.32 -13.12
C THR A 198 -0.33 4.95 -12.35
N TYR A 199 0.90 4.77 -12.85
CA TYR A 199 2.07 5.31 -12.15
C TYR A 199 2.19 6.83 -12.26
N THR A 200 1.76 7.42 -13.37
CA THR A 200 1.66 8.89 -13.51
C THR A 200 0.76 9.47 -12.42
N ARG A 201 -0.42 8.88 -12.18
CA ARG A 201 -1.33 9.32 -11.12
C ARG A 201 -0.72 9.14 -9.73
N ILE A 202 -0.09 8.01 -9.44
CA ILE A 202 0.58 7.75 -8.17
C ILE A 202 1.64 8.82 -7.89
N VAL A 203 2.50 9.09 -8.87
CA VAL A 203 3.59 10.07 -8.73
C VAL A 203 3.05 11.49 -8.57
N GLN A 204 2.06 11.90 -9.38
CA GLN A 204 1.44 13.23 -9.28
C GLN A 204 0.82 13.47 -7.91
N ASP A 205 0.01 12.52 -7.42
CA ASP A 205 -0.62 12.64 -6.11
C ASP A 205 0.43 12.73 -4.99
N LEU A 206 1.51 11.95 -5.05
CA LEU A 206 2.58 11.99 -4.05
C LEU A 206 3.43 13.26 -4.12
N GLN A 207 3.73 13.79 -5.31
CA GLN A 207 4.44 15.06 -5.46
C GLN A 207 3.62 16.22 -4.89
N GLU A 208 2.32 16.23 -5.13
CA GLU A 208 1.42 17.20 -4.51
C GLU A 208 1.37 16.99 -2.99
N ALA A 209 1.26 15.76 -2.50
CA ALA A 209 1.29 15.46 -1.06
C ALA A 209 2.56 15.97 -0.39
N VAL A 210 3.74 15.77 -0.99
CA VAL A 210 5.02 16.33 -0.50
C VAL A 210 4.97 17.85 -0.34
N SER A 211 4.31 18.56 -1.26
CA SER A 211 4.21 20.02 -1.19
C SER A 211 3.29 20.52 -0.05
N LEU A 212 2.28 19.72 0.31
CA LEU A 212 1.20 20.08 1.21
C LEU A 212 1.39 19.58 2.65
N LEU A 213 2.04 18.42 2.83
CA LEU A 213 2.19 17.79 4.14
C LEU A 213 3.21 18.50 5.01
N GLN A 214 2.95 18.46 6.32
CA GLN A 214 3.89 18.94 7.34
C GLN A 214 5.13 18.02 7.41
N PRO A 215 6.29 18.53 7.81
CA PRO A 215 7.52 17.74 7.96
C PRO A 215 7.37 16.55 8.90
N THR A 216 6.60 16.71 9.98
CA THR A 216 6.34 15.71 11.01
C THR A 216 4.84 15.54 11.24
N SER A 217 4.44 14.41 11.79
CA SER A 217 3.08 14.15 12.27
C SER A 217 3.12 13.77 13.76
N THR A 218 2.01 13.93 14.45
CA THR A 218 1.88 13.60 15.87
C THR A 218 1.96 12.10 16.13
N VAL A 219 1.53 11.29 15.16
CA VAL A 219 1.52 9.81 15.22
C VAL A 219 1.86 9.24 13.85
N PRO A 220 2.57 8.11 13.76
CA PRO A 220 2.94 7.50 12.48
C PRO A 220 1.78 6.93 11.65
N THR A 221 0.56 6.90 12.18
CA THR A 221 -0.64 6.54 11.41
C THR A 221 -1.11 7.66 10.48
N ARG A 222 -0.68 8.89 10.72
CA ARG A 222 -0.90 10.04 9.86
C ARG A 222 0.32 10.27 8.98
N PRO A 223 0.16 10.38 7.65
CA PRO A 223 1.29 10.66 6.77
C PRO A 223 1.89 12.04 7.05
N ASN A 224 3.18 12.15 6.80
CA ASN A 224 3.94 13.39 6.84
C ASN A 224 4.82 13.50 5.59
N LYS A 225 5.56 14.59 5.44
CA LYS A 225 6.41 14.83 4.28
C LYS A 225 7.49 13.76 4.09
N ALA A 226 8.09 13.25 5.19
CA ALA A 226 9.08 12.17 5.12
C ALA A 226 8.45 10.89 4.58
N ALA A 227 7.25 10.54 5.01
CA ALA A 227 6.50 9.39 4.51
C ALA A 227 6.11 9.54 3.02
N ALA A 228 5.73 10.75 2.59
CA ALA A 228 5.39 11.00 1.19
C ALA A 228 6.62 10.85 0.27
N TYR A 229 7.79 11.34 0.68
CA TYR A 229 9.05 11.08 -0.02
C TYR A 229 9.41 9.59 -0.03
N ALA A 230 9.23 8.89 1.09
CA ALA A 230 9.48 7.45 1.17
C ALA A 230 8.57 6.66 0.22
N MET A 231 7.30 7.06 0.08
CA MET A 231 6.38 6.43 -0.86
C MET A 231 6.73 6.74 -2.32
N LEU A 232 7.19 7.97 -2.63
CA LEU A 232 7.77 8.31 -3.94
C LEU A 232 8.99 7.44 -4.26
N ALA A 233 9.91 7.27 -3.30
CA ALA A 233 11.08 6.41 -3.48
C ALA A 233 10.69 4.97 -3.82
N ARG A 234 9.69 4.41 -3.12
CA ARG A 234 9.15 3.07 -3.38
C ARG A 234 8.46 2.98 -4.74
N ALA A 235 7.69 4.00 -5.13
CA ALA A 235 7.02 4.04 -6.42
C ALA A 235 8.03 4.11 -7.59
N TYR A 236 8.99 5.01 -7.52
CA TYR A 236 10.05 5.14 -8.53
C TYR A 236 10.93 3.90 -8.61
N LEU A 237 11.24 3.25 -7.47
CA LEU A 237 11.95 1.97 -7.46
C LEU A 237 11.17 0.90 -8.26
N SER A 238 9.85 0.84 -8.11
CA SER A 238 8.99 -0.07 -8.86
C SER A 238 8.94 0.24 -10.36
N MET A 239 9.17 1.51 -10.72
CA MET A 239 9.29 1.97 -12.12
C MET A 239 10.70 1.76 -12.69
N GLU A 240 11.66 1.36 -11.86
CA GLU A 240 13.09 1.29 -12.21
C GLU A 240 13.69 2.66 -12.55
N ASP A 241 13.03 3.74 -12.13
CA ASP A 241 13.61 5.08 -12.16
C ASP A 241 14.50 5.27 -10.91
N TYR A 242 15.68 4.67 -10.97
CA TYR A 242 16.60 4.60 -9.84
C TYR A 242 17.12 5.96 -9.41
N ALA A 243 17.22 6.92 -10.34
CA ALA A 243 17.66 8.28 -10.01
C ALA A 243 16.61 9.01 -9.16
N GLN A 244 15.35 8.96 -9.54
CA GLN A 244 14.26 9.56 -8.78
C GLN A 244 13.99 8.80 -7.47
N ALA A 245 14.13 7.47 -7.47
CA ALA A 245 14.04 6.66 -6.26
C ALA A 245 15.10 7.06 -5.22
N GLN A 246 16.36 7.20 -5.66
CA GLN A 246 17.49 7.66 -4.84
C GLN A 246 17.25 9.07 -4.28
N ALA A 247 16.86 10.03 -5.13
CA ALA A 247 16.62 11.41 -4.71
C ALA A 247 15.47 11.52 -3.69
N SER A 248 14.40 10.74 -3.91
CA SER A 248 13.25 10.71 -2.99
C SER A 248 13.62 10.04 -1.67
N ALA A 249 14.40 8.96 -1.68
CA ALA A 249 14.89 8.33 -0.46
C ALA A 249 15.82 9.26 0.33
N ASP A 250 16.70 10.01 -0.35
CA ASP A 250 17.54 11.02 0.26
C ASP A 250 16.73 12.12 0.94
N ALA A 251 15.73 12.67 0.26
CA ALA A 251 14.83 13.68 0.81
C ALA A 251 14.05 13.18 2.06
N SER A 252 13.65 11.90 2.06
CA SER A 252 13.03 11.28 3.24
C SER A 252 14.01 11.17 4.40
N LEU A 253 15.25 10.71 4.13
CA LEU A 253 16.32 10.54 5.14
C LEU A 253 16.80 11.88 5.73
N GLN A 254 16.74 12.96 4.96
CA GLN A 254 17.02 14.31 5.49
C GLN A 254 16.01 14.74 6.55
N LEU A 255 14.77 14.24 6.51
CA LEU A 255 13.72 14.52 7.49
C LEU A 255 13.75 13.54 8.67
N ASN A 256 14.03 12.27 8.43
CA ASN A 256 14.22 11.26 9.47
C ASN A 256 15.17 10.16 8.98
N SER A 257 16.33 10.03 9.64
CA SER A 257 17.36 9.03 9.36
C SER A 257 17.67 8.11 10.55
N GLN A 258 16.78 8.09 11.58
CA GLN A 258 17.02 7.37 12.82
C GLN A 258 16.89 5.86 12.61
N LEU A 259 17.93 5.09 12.99
CA LEU A 259 17.95 3.64 13.00
C LEU A 259 17.92 3.11 14.44
N ILE A 260 17.25 1.98 14.66
CA ILE A 260 17.30 1.26 15.92
C ILE A 260 18.62 0.50 15.98
N ASP A 261 19.35 0.68 17.06
CA ASP A 261 20.49 -0.20 17.35
C ASP A 261 19.95 -1.52 17.94
N TYR A 262 20.07 -2.62 17.20
CA TYR A 262 19.56 -3.92 17.62
C TYR A 262 20.30 -4.48 18.85
N ASN A 263 21.48 -3.94 19.22
CA ASN A 263 22.15 -4.27 20.48
C ASN A 263 21.36 -3.80 21.71
N THR A 264 20.40 -2.87 21.55
CA THR A 264 19.53 -2.40 22.64
C THR A 264 18.27 -3.25 22.83
N LEU A 265 18.03 -4.25 21.95
CA LEU A 265 16.88 -5.12 22.00
C LEU A 265 17.17 -6.39 22.80
N ASP A 266 16.21 -6.89 23.57
CA ASP A 266 16.36 -8.17 24.28
C ASP A 266 16.09 -9.34 23.34
N VAL A 267 17.16 -9.92 22.80
CA VAL A 267 17.09 -11.07 21.89
C VAL A 267 16.53 -12.35 22.53
N ASN A 268 16.39 -12.41 23.85
CA ASN A 268 15.83 -13.55 24.56
C ASN A 268 14.34 -13.38 24.87
N SER A 269 13.78 -12.19 24.63
CA SER A 269 12.37 -11.93 24.88
C SER A 269 11.48 -12.77 23.97
N TYR A 270 10.36 -13.27 24.52
CA TYR A 270 9.26 -13.85 23.75
C TYR A 270 8.25 -12.79 23.31
N THR A 271 8.30 -11.59 23.87
CA THR A 271 7.48 -10.44 23.49
C THR A 271 8.06 -9.76 22.26
N PRO A 272 7.27 -8.96 21.53
CA PRO A 272 7.79 -8.26 20.35
C PRO A 272 9.04 -7.46 20.69
N PHE A 273 10.07 -7.62 19.87
CA PHE A 273 11.33 -6.89 20.01
C PHE A 273 11.15 -5.40 19.69
N PHE A 274 10.20 -5.09 18.82
CA PHE A 274 9.96 -3.74 18.34
C PHE A 274 8.66 -3.18 18.96
N PRO A 275 8.72 -2.02 19.62
CA PRO A 275 7.50 -1.31 20.00
C PRO A 275 6.79 -0.85 18.74
N ARG A 276 5.46 -0.84 18.79
CA ARG A 276 4.65 -0.15 17.78
C ARG A 276 5.11 1.30 17.70
N PHE A 277 5.18 1.85 16.49
CA PHE A 277 5.64 3.22 16.26
C PHE A 277 7.08 3.49 16.72
N ASN A 278 7.94 2.48 16.57
CA ASN A 278 9.36 2.69 16.83
C ASN A 278 9.95 3.79 15.93
N LYS A 279 11.14 4.30 16.28
CA LYS A 279 11.73 5.48 15.64
C LYS A 279 12.09 5.33 14.15
N GLU A 280 12.12 4.10 13.60
CA GLU A 280 12.31 3.88 12.17
C GLU A 280 11.02 4.05 11.37
N VAL A 281 9.85 3.98 12.01
CA VAL A 281 8.55 4.03 11.32
C VAL A 281 8.27 5.45 10.82
N LEU A 282 8.27 5.62 9.50
CA LEU A 282 7.87 6.87 8.83
C LEU A 282 6.36 6.95 8.63
N PHE A 283 5.73 5.83 8.32
CA PHE A 283 4.29 5.69 8.22
C PHE A 283 3.89 4.26 8.58
N HIS A 284 2.90 4.13 9.46
CA HIS A 284 2.44 2.84 9.96
C HIS A 284 1.25 2.33 9.15
N SER A 285 1.40 1.11 8.60
CA SER A 285 0.30 0.35 8.02
C SER A 285 0.52 -1.15 8.17
N LEU A 286 -0.57 -1.93 8.09
CA LEU A 286 -0.57 -3.38 8.29
C LEU A 286 -1.22 -4.09 7.11
N MET A 287 -0.62 -5.20 6.71
CA MET A 287 -1.23 -6.14 5.78
C MET A 287 -2.43 -6.83 6.43
N GLU A 288 -3.37 -7.23 5.60
CA GLU A 288 -4.42 -8.16 5.99
C GLU A 288 -3.79 -9.51 6.42
N GLN A 289 -4.41 -10.13 7.41
CA GLN A 289 -3.99 -11.47 7.83
C GLN A 289 -4.16 -12.47 6.69
N HIS A 290 -3.07 -13.20 6.38
CA HIS A 290 -3.10 -14.30 5.43
C HIS A 290 -2.79 -15.62 6.15
N PRO A 291 -3.67 -16.63 6.06
CA PRO A 291 -3.49 -17.88 6.81
C PRO A 291 -2.15 -18.57 6.53
N ALA A 292 -1.71 -18.59 5.25
CA ALA A 292 -0.43 -19.22 4.88
C ALA A 292 0.81 -18.49 5.43
N LEU A 293 0.68 -17.25 5.91
CA LEU A 293 1.77 -16.48 6.51
C LEU A 293 1.79 -16.56 8.04
N ASN A 294 0.87 -17.32 8.67
CA ASN A 294 0.86 -17.46 10.13
C ASN A 294 2.20 -18.04 10.63
N PRO A 295 3.01 -17.25 11.36
CA PRO A 295 4.35 -17.67 11.75
C PRO A 295 4.37 -18.70 12.86
N ASN A 296 3.29 -18.78 13.67
CA ASN A 296 3.26 -19.67 14.81
C ASN A 296 3.05 -21.12 14.40
N ASP A 297 2.16 -21.36 13.42
CA ASP A 297 1.70 -22.71 13.11
C ASP A 297 2.06 -23.16 11.69
N ILE A 298 2.05 -22.25 10.71
CA ILE A 298 2.03 -22.59 9.28
C ILE A 298 3.31 -22.21 8.56
N ALA A 299 3.64 -20.92 8.52
CA ALA A 299 4.78 -20.41 7.76
C ALA A 299 6.12 -20.77 8.42
N LYS A 300 7.03 -21.31 7.62
CA LYS A 300 8.44 -21.53 8.01
C LYS A 300 9.31 -20.70 7.10
N ILE A 301 10.29 -19.98 7.65
CA ILE A 301 11.20 -19.15 6.86
C ILE A 301 12.13 -20.03 6.01
N ASN A 302 12.30 -19.63 4.75
CA ASN A 302 13.15 -20.33 3.80
C ASN A 302 14.57 -20.52 4.37
N LEU A 303 15.04 -21.78 4.42
CA LEU A 303 16.32 -22.13 5.03
C LEU A 303 17.51 -21.54 4.28
N ASP A 304 17.41 -21.39 2.95
CA ASP A 304 18.48 -20.72 2.19
C ASP A 304 18.63 -19.26 2.65
N LEU A 305 17.51 -18.57 2.93
CA LEU A 305 17.57 -17.22 3.48
C LEU A 305 18.10 -17.21 4.91
N VAL A 306 17.65 -18.13 5.78
CA VAL A 306 18.17 -18.28 7.16
C VAL A 306 19.69 -18.41 7.17
N ASN A 307 20.25 -19.20 6.26
CA ASN A 307 21.67 -19.48 6.17
C ASN A 307 22.51 -18.31 5.65
N THR A 308 21.88 -17.25 5.12
CA THR A 308 22.61 -16.02 4.73
C THR A 308 22.94 -15.10 5.91
N TYR A 309 22.28 -15.27 7.05
CA TYR A 309 22.56 -14.46 8.24
C TYR A 309 23.77 -15.02 9.01
N SER A 310 24.80 -14.20 9.21
CA SER A 310 25.92 -14.51 10.05
C SER A 310 25.51 -14.72 11.52
N ALA A 311 26.30 -15.44 12.28
CA ALA A 311 26.08 -15.63 13.72
C ALA A 311 26.11 -14.31 14.52
N ASN A 312 26.85 -13.30 14.05
CA ASN A 312 26.93 -11.99 14.67
C ASN A 312 25.89 -10.97 14.11
N ASP A 313 25.12 -11.34 13.10
CA ASP A 313 23.99 -10.56 12.59
C ASP A 313 22.82 -10.74 13.54
N LEU A 314 22.48 -9.68 14.30
CA LEU A 314 21.42 -9.72 15.31
C LEU A 314 20.03 -9.98 14.69
N ARG A 315 19.84 -9.68 13.40
CA ARG A 315 18.60 -10.01 12.69
C ARG A 315 18.34 -11.52 12.74
N ARG A 316 19.39 -12.36 12.74
CA ARG A 316 19.22 -13.82 12.88
C ARG A 316 18.48 -14.22 14.15
N SER A 317 18.77 -13.60 15.28
CA SER A 317 18.14 -13.91 16.56
C SER A 317 16.85 -13.13 16.82
N ILE A 318 16.69 -11.97 16.17
CA ILE A 318 15.52 -11.10 16.31
C ILE A 318 14.42 -11.51 15.33
N PHE A 319 14.75 -11.72 14.06
CA PHE A 319 13.76 -12.05 13.03
C PHE A 319 13.40 -13.54 13.01
N LEU A 320 14.31 -14.40 13.44
CA LEU A 320 14.25 -15.84 13.24
C LEU A 320 14.31 -16.57 14.58
N LYS A 321 13.19 -17.14 15.02
CA LYS A 321 13.17 -18.01 16.20
C LYS A 321 13.08 -19.47 15.75
N PRO A 322 13.93 -20.38 16.28
CA PRO A 322 13.83 -21.78 15.99
C PRO A 322 12.50 -22.34 16.47
N ASN A 323 11.91 -23.23 15.69
CA ASN A 323 10.75 -24.01 16.09
C ASN A 323 11.19 -25.26 16.89
N SER A 324 10.26 -25.86 17.62
CA SER A 324 10.46 -27.06 18.44
C SER A 324 9.52 -28.18 18.02
N GLY A 325 9.66 -29.34 18.67
CA GLY A 325 8.84 -30.52 18.37
C GLY A 325 9.05 -31.01 16.94
N ASP A 326 7.97 -31.34 16.26
CA ASP A 326 7.98 -31.87 14.87
C ASP A 326 8.51 -30.85 13.85
N ASN A 327 8.60 -29.57 14.21
CA ASN A 327 9.12 -28.50 13.39
C ASN A 327 10.60 -28.15 13.72
N THR A 328 11.32 -28.96 14.52
CA THR A 328 12.74 -28.74 14.82
C THR A 328 13.57 -28.64 13.53
N GLY A 329 14.49 -27.67 13.49
CA GLY A 329 15.31 -27.38 12.30
C GLY A 329 14.69 -26.32 11.35
N SER A 330 13.46 -25.89 11.63
CA SER A 330 12.84 -24.77 10.93
C SER A 330 12.78 -23.51 11.79
N TYR A 331 12.41 -22.38 11.18
CA TYR A 331 12.36 -21.08 11.85
C TYR A 331 11.04 -20.37 11.57
N ARG A 332 10.52 -19.66 12.59
CA ARG A 332 9.40 -18.72 12.42
C ARG A 332 9.89 -17.29 12.43
N PHE A 333 9.16 -16.41 11.77
CA PHE A 333 9.42 -14.97 11.77
C PHE A 333 8.93 -14.31 13.06
N THR A 334 9.74 -13.45 13.66
CA THR A 334 9.43 -12.68 14.87
C THR A 334 9.84 -11.21 14.78
N GLY A 335 10.35 -10.76 13.64
CA GLY A 335 10.89 -9.41 13.43
C GLY A 335 9.84 -8.36 13.04
N ASN A 336 8.56 -8.57 13.37
CA ASN A 336 7.48 -7.66 12.99
C ASN A 336 7.57 -6.33 13.76
N TYR A 337 7.32 -5.19 13.08
CA TYR A 337 7.22 -3.87 13.72
C TYR A 337 5.84 -3.63 14.38
N GLU A 338 5.12 -4.71 14.61
CA GLU A 338 3.83 -4.74 15.29
C GLU A 338 3.89 -5.76 16.45
N PRO A 339 3.23 -5.51 17.61
CA PRO A 339 3.23 -6.45 18.72
C PRO A 339 2.84 -7.87 18.33
N ALA A 340 3.53 -8.86 18.86
CA ALA A 340 3.41 -10.28 18.47
C ALA A 340 2.02 -10.90 18.67
N THR A 341 1.13 -10.24 19.38
CA THR A 341 -0.28 -10.67 19.52
C THR A 341 -1.10 -10.42 18.25
N SER A 342 -0.57 -9.62 17.33
CA SER A 342 -1.19 -9.36 16.03
C SER A 342 -0.63 -10.34 14.99
N ALA A 343 -1.51 -11.06 14.29
CA ALA A 343 -1.15 -11.83 13.10
C ALA A 343 -1.03 -10.95 11.85
N LEU A 344 -1.05 -9.63 12.02
CA LEU A 344 -0.92 -8.64 10.97
C LEU A 344 0.54 -8.20 10.85
N PHE A 345 1.10 -8.28 9.65
CA PHE A 345 2.46 -7.82 9.42
C PHE A 345 2.51 -6.35 9.00
N PHE A 346 3.50 -5.64 9.52
CA PHE A 346 3.80 -4.27 9.13
C PHE A 346 4.27 -4.23 7.67
N ASN A 347 3.61 -3.39 6.87
CA ASN A 347 3.98 -3.09 5.48
C ASN A 347 4.14 -1.59 5.22
N GLY A 348 4.21 -0.80 6.29
CA GLY A 348 4.39 0.64 6.24
C GLY A 348 5.73 1.06 5.63
N LEU A 349 6.06 2.31 5.81
CA LEU A 349 7.31 2.91 5.37
C LEU A 349 8.25 3.07 6.56
N ALA A 350 9.51 2.75 6.39
CA ALA A 350 10.50 2.87 7.45
C ALA A 350 11.87 3.29 6.91
N VAL A 351 12.70 3.82 7.81
CA VAL A 351 14.01 4.41 7.51
C VAL A 351 14.98 3.40 6.91
N ASP A 352 14.95 2.16 7.40
CA ASP A 352 15.80 1.05 6.92
C ASP A 352 15.62 0.83 5.41
N GLU A 353 14.39 0.85 4.91
CA GLU A 353 14.09 0.73 3.48
C GLU A 353 14.66 1.92 2.69
N MET A 354 14.63 3.13 3.24
CA MET A 354 15.15 4.32 2.55
C MET A 354 16.65 4.26 2.36
N TYR A 355 17.42 3.79 3.36
CA TYR A 355 18.86 3.54 3.18
C TYR A 355 19.10 2.53 2.05
N LEU A 356 18.32 1.46 1.98
CA LEU A 356 18.45 0.43 0.95
C LEU A 356 18.07 0.91 -0.45
N ILE A 357 17.04 1.74 -0.58
CA ILE A 357 16.65 2.34 -1.88
C ILE A 357 17.75 3.31 -2.35
N ARG A 358 18.26 4.16 -1.46
CA ARG A 358 19.30 5.12 -1.81
C ARG A 358 20.60 4.39 -2.18
N ALA A 359 20.99 3.36 -1.43
CA ALA A 359 22.14 2.50 -1.74
C ALA A 359 22.00 1.81 -3.10
N GLU A 360 20.80 1.29 -3.44
CA GLU A 360 20.54 0.69 -4.76
C GLU A 360 20.71 1.72 -5.88
N GLY A 361 20.17 2.94 -5.70
CA GLY A 361 20.34 4.04 -6.65
C GLY A 361 21.82 4.38 -6.89
N TYR A 362 22.60 4.53 -5.84
CA TYR A 362 24.06 4.75 -5.94
C TYR A 362 24.78 3.61 -6.66
N ALA A 363 24.48 2.35 -6.31
CA ALA A 363 25.11 1.20 -6.94
C ALA A 363 24.81 1.14 -8.44
N ARG A 364 23.57 1.40 -8.85
CA ARG A 364 23.17 1.42 -10.26
C ARG A 364 23.76 2.61 -11.04
N ALA A 365 24.04 3.72 -10.35
CA ALA A 365 24.79 4.84 -10.92
C ALA A 365 26.32 4.61 -10.95
N GLY A 366 26.82 3.43 -10.52
CA GLY A 366 28.26 3.12 -10.49
C GLY A 366 28.99 3.65 -9.25
N ASN A 367 28.31 4.34 -8.33
CA ASN A 367 28.93 4.89 -7.12
C ASN A 367 28.96 3.85 -5.99
N ALA A 368 29.88 2.90 -6.10
CA ALA A 368 30.05 1.82 -5.13
C ALA A 368 30.36 2.35 -3.71
N THR A 369 31.15 3.41 -3.58
CA THR A 369 31.52 3.99 -2.28
C THR A 369 30.29 4.53 -1.53
N ALA A 370 29.45 5.30 -2.19
CA ALA A 370 28.24 5.84 -1.56
C ALA A 370 27.24 4.72 -1.22
N ALA A 371 27.07 3.73 -2.11
CA ALA A 371 26.21 2.58 -1.87
C ALA A 371 26.65 1.80 -0.62
N MET A 372 27.96 1.53 -0.47
CA MET A 372 28.49 0.87 0.72
C MET A 372 28.42 1.76 1.96
N GLY A 373 28.52 3.08 1.83
CA GLY A 373 28.33 4.02 2.93
C GLY A 373 26.95 3.88 3.58
N ASP A 374 25.88 3.85 2.77
CA ASP A 374 24.52 3.65 3.25
C ASP A 374 24.32 2.26 3.85
N LEU A 375 24.78 1.24 3.14
CA LEU A 375 24.68 -0.14 3.61
C LEU A 375 25.40 -0.36 4.94
N ASN A 376 26.62 0.18 5.10
CA ASN A 376 27.37 0.10 6.34
C ASN A 376 26.72 0.89 7.48
N THR A 377 26.09 2.04 7.16
CA THR A 377 25.35 2.82 8.16
C THR A 377 24.21 1.98 8.74
N LEU A 378 23.45 1.29 7.90
CA LEU A 378 22.39 0.38 8.33
C LEU A 378 22.97 -0.82 9.12
N LEU A 379 23.96 -1.51 8.57
CA LEU A 379 24.43 -2.77 9.10
C LEU A 379 25.20 -2.64 10.43
N ARG A 380 25.86 -1.52 10.69
CA ARG A 380 26.48 -1.26 12.01
C ARG A 380 25.45 -1.31 13.14
N THR A 381 24.19 -0.97 12.87
CA THR A 381 23.10 -1.05 13.85
C THR A 381 22.44 -2.42 13.93
N ARG A 382 22.77 -3.34 13.03
CA ARG A 382 22.20 -4.68 12.92
C ARG A 382 23.14 -5.79 13.43
N TRP A 383 24.39 -5.48 13.65
CA TRP A 383 25.42 -6.45 14.08
C TRP A 383 25.77 -6.26 15.54
N LYS A 384 26.22 -7.35 16.16
CA LYS A 384 26.77 -7.36 17.50
C LYS A 384 27.89 -6.33 17.63
N THR A 385 27.84 -5.50 18.65
CA THR A 385 28.86 -4.46 18.90
C THR A 385 30.26 -5.02 18.79
N GLY A 386 31.13 -4.35 18.03
CA GLY A 386 32.54 -4.71 17.84
C GLY A 386 32.78 -5.89 16.87
N THR A 387 31.75 -6.46 16.24
CA THR A 387 31.92 -7.60 15.31
C THR A 387 31.69 -7.26 13.85
N TYR A 388 31.13 -6.09 13.55
CA TYR A 388 30.86 -5.65 12.18
C TYR A 388 32.17 -5.13 11.55
N VAL A 389 32.42 -5.58 10.34
CA VAL A 389 33.50 -5.05 9.47
C VAL A 389 32.79 -4.40 8.27
N ASP A 390 33.13 -3.15 7.99
CA ASP A 390 32.53 -2.41 6.87
C ASP A 390 32.68 -3.16 5.55
N MET A 391 31.58 -3.33 4.86
CA MET A 391 31.56 -3.89 3.51
C MET A 391 32.20 -2.90 2.54
N THR A 392 32.98 -3.42 1.62
CA THR A 392 33.53 -2.69 0.47
C THR A 392 32.96 -3.30 -0.81
N ALA A 393 33.01 -2.59 -1.91
CA ALA A 393 32.66 -3.11 -3.22
C ALA A 393 33.68 -2.62 -4.26
N VAL A 394 34.03 -3.51 -5.19
CA VAL A 394 35.03 -3.22 -6.22
C VAL A 394 34.47 -2.33 -7.34
N ASP A 395 33.14 -2.41 -7.58
CA ASP A 395 32.42 -1.59 -8.56
C ASP A 395 30.93 -1.50 -8.22
N GLY A 396 30.15 -0.80 -9.06
CA GLY A 396 28.71 -0.64 -8.89
C GLY A 396 27.94 -1.97 -8.98
N THR A 397 28.43 -2.96 -9.74
CA THR A 397 27.77 -4.26 -9.87
C THR A 397 27.94 -5.10 -8.60
N ASP A 398 29.15 -5.13 -8.03
CA ASP A 398 29.40 -5.78 -6.75
C ASP A 398 28.61 -5.10 -5.62
N ALA A 399 28.58 -3.76 -5.62
CA ALA A 399 27.76 -3.00 -4.68
C ALA A 399 26.26 -3.37 -4.79
N LEU A 400 25.73 -3.41 -6.00
CA LEU A 400 24.33 -3.76 -6.25
C LEU A 400 23.99 -5.17 -5.76
N ASN A 401 24.87 -6.16 -6.00
CA ASN A 401 24.67 -7.52 -5.52
C ASN A 401 24.56 -7.56 -3.99
N LYS A 402 25.41 -6.81 -3.29
CA LYS A 402 25.39 -6.71 -1.82
C LYS A 402 24.14 -6.01 -1.32
N VAL A 403 23.75 -4.89 -1.92
CA VAL A 403 22.55 -4.14 -1.55
C VAL A 403 21.28 -4.98 -1.74
N VAL A 404 21.12 -5.65 -2.87
CA VAL A 404 19.95 -6.51 -3.15
C VAL A 404 19.87 -7.69 -2.18
N ALA A 405 21.02 -8.30 -1.84
CA ALA A 405 21.08 -9.37 -0.84
C ALA A 405 20.68 -8.89 0.56
N GLU A 406 21.20 -7.75 1.00
CA GLU A 406 20.87 -7.18 2.31
C GLU A 406 19.42 -6.65 2.36
N ARG A 407 18.90 -6.10 1.25
CA ARG A 407 17.48 -5.69 1.15
C ARG A 407 16.54 -6.88 1.43
N ARG A 408 16.79 -8.06 0.87
CA ARG A 408 15.98 -9.25 1.14
C ARG A 408 16.02 -9.64 2.62
N LYS A 409 17.18 -9.55 3.27
CA LYS A 409 17.37 -9.87 4.69
C LYS A 409 16.67 -8.85 5.60
N GLU A 410 16.85 -7.57 5.31
CA GLU A 410 16.30 -6.50 6.14
C GLU A 410 14.77 -6.41 6.09
N LEU A 411 14.21 -6.55 4.89
CA LEU A 411 12.78 -6.33 4.64
C LEU A 411 11.95 -7.62 4.64
N LEU A 412 12.41 -8.65 5.37
CA LEU A 412 11.70 -9.92 5.52
C LEU A 412 10.28 -9.72 6.06
N MET A 413 9.28 -10.30 5.40
CA MET A 413 7.85 -10.23 5.77
C MET A 413 7.26 -8.81 5.83
N ARG A 414 7.82 -7.89 5.04
CA ARG A 414 7.39 -6.48 4.96
C ARG A 414 6.44 -6.17 3.78
N GLY A 415 5.91 -7.18 3.08
CA GLY A 415 5.06 -7.02 1.90
C GLY A 415 5.78 -6.55 0.64
N LEU A 416 7.11 -6.62 0.61
CA LEU A 416 7.93 -6.03 -0.45
C LEU A 416 8.61 -7.07 -1.35
N ARG A 417 8.74 -8.32 -0.89
CA ARG A 417 9.48 -9.34 -1.64
C ARG A 417 8.87 -9.62 -3.02
N TRP A 418 7.54 -9.66 -3.15
CA TRP A 418 6.87 -9.85 -4.43
C TRP A 418 7.16 -8.72 -5.43
N THR A 419 7.14 -7.48 -4.96
CA THR A 419 7.49 -6.31 -5.77
C THR A 419 8.94 -6.37 -6.23
N ASP A 420 9.86 -6.74 -5.34
CA ASP A 420 11.28 -6.90 -5.68
C ASP A 420 11.49 -8.02 -6.71
N LEU A 421 10.84 -9.18 -6.56
CA LEU A 421 10.91 -10.26 -7.55
C LEU A 421 10.42 -9.80 -8.93
N ARG A 422 9.30 -9.06 -9.00
CA ARG A 422 8.73 -8.57 -10.26
C ARG A 422 9.65 -7.62 -11.03
N ARG A 423 10.34 -6.72 -10.33
CA ARG A 423 11.30 -5.81 -10.97
C ARG A 423 12.66 -6.47 -11.23
N LEU A 424 13.17 -7.27 -10.29
CA LEU A 424 14.49 -7.91 -10.39
C LEU A 424 14.51 -9.05 -11.42
N ASN A 425 13.40 -9.74 -11.68
CA ASN A 425 13.31 -10.78 -12.70
C ASN A 425 13.53 -10.25 -14.13
N LYS A 426 13.47 -8.94 -14.35
CA LYS A 426 13.82 -8.31 -15.64
C LYS A 426 15.32 -8.14 -15.82
N ASP A 427 16.10 -8.23 -14.76
CA ASP A 427 17.57 -8.18 -14.75
C ASP A 427 18.12 -9.60 -14.65
N SER A 428 18.83 -10.07 -15.67
CA SER A 428 19.35 -11.44 -15.75
C SER A 428 20.28 -11.82 -14.58
N ARG A 429 20.89 -10.84 -13.92
CA ARG A 429 21.73 -11.06 -12.71
C ARG A 429 20.94 -11.55 -11.52
N PHE A 430 19.65 -11.22 -11.43
CA PHE A 430 18.76 -11.48 -10.29
C PHE A 430 17.57 -12.35 -10.63
N ALA A 431 17.31 -12.59 -11.93
CA ALA A 431 16.21 -13.41 -12.40
C ALA A 431 16.30 -14.83 -11.83
N ARG A 432 15.19 -15.32 -11.27
CA ARG A 432 15.15 -16.65 -10.67
C ARG A 432 13.81 -17.34 -10.88
N THR A 433 13.85 -18.65 -11.07
CA THR A 433 12.69 -19.51 -10.97
C THR A 433 12.41 -19.80 -9.49
N LEU A 434 11.19 -19.47 -9.03
CA LEU A 434 10.74 -19.89 -7.71
C LEU A 434 10.30 -21.34 -7.74
N SER A 435 10.52 -22.07 -6.63
CA SER A 435 10.12 -23.46 -6.47
C SER A 435 9.50 -23.70 -5.11
N ARG A 436 8.43 -24.47 -5.06
CA ARG A 436 7.76 -24.93 -3.84
C ARG A 436 7.39 -26.41 -3.98
N SER A 437 7.47 -27.12 -2.88
CA SER A 437 7.01 -28.52 -2.83
C SER A 437 5.82 -28.62 -1.88
N ALA A 438 4.80 -29.38 -2.28
CA ALA A 438 3.67 -29.74 -1.43
C ALA A 438 3.14 -31.09 -1.89
N GLN A 439 2.92 -32.00 -0.94
CA GLN A 439 2.36 -33.35 -1.18
C GLN A 439 3.11 -34.12 -2.29
N GLY A 440 4.44 -34.07 -2.26
CA GLY A 440 5.30 -34.74 -3.25
C GLY A 440 5.31 -34.09 -4.64
N THR A 441 4.59 -32.99 -4.85
CA THR A 441 4.56 -32.26 -6.13
C THR A 441 5.42 -31.00 -6.02
N THR A 442 6.24 -30.75 -7.05
CA THR A 442 7.02 -29.53 -7.19
C THR A 442 6.31 -28.54 -8.11
N TYR A 443 6.09 -27.35 -7.62
CA TYR A 443 5.50 -26.23 -8.34
C TYR A 443 6.57 -25.19 -8.64
N THR A 444 6.56 -24.62 -9.84
CA THR A 444 7.54 -23.62 -10.26
C THR A 444 6.89 -22.37 -10.82
N LEU A 445 7.55 -21.22 -10.59
CA LEU A 445 7.21 -19.94 -11.17
C LEU A 445 8.47 -19.35 -11.83
N PRO A 446 8.60 -19.46 -13.17
CA PRO A 446 9.73 -18.89 -13.91
C PRO A 446 9.75 -17.36 -13.82
N PRO A 447 10.91 -16.68 -14.00
CA PRO A 447 10.97 -15.23 -14.06
C PRO A 447 10.09 -14.69 -15.19
N ASN A 448 9.45 -13.56 -14.95
CA ASN A 448 8.57 -12.87 -15.89
C ASN A 448 7.32 -13.67 -16.34
N ASP A 449 6.97 -14.75 -15.67
CA ASP A 449 5.73 -15.50 -15.92
C ASP A 449 4.50 -14.60 -15.71
N VAL A 450 3.45 -14.80 -16.50
CA VAL A 450 2.20 -14.00 -16.39
C VAL A 450 1.55 -14.07 -15.00
N ARG A 451 1.78 -15.16 -14.26
CA ARG A 451 1.29 -15.38 -12.90
C ARG A 451 1.87 -14.41 -11.84
N TYR A 452 2.94 -13.68 -12.17
CA TYR A 452 3.39 -12.55 -11.34
C TYR A 452 2.37 -11.40 -11.30
N THR A 453 1.39 -11.38 -12.19
CA THR A 453 0.23 -10.49 -12.15
C THR A 453 -0.99 -11.30 -11.74
N LEU A 454 -1.56 -11.03 -10.57
CA LEU A 454 -2.67 -11.84 -10.04
C LEU A 454 -3.96 -11.64 -10.85
N LEU A 455 -4.84 -12.64 -10.84
CA LEU A 455 -6.18 -12.51 -11.42
C LEU A 455 -7.01 -11.56 -10.56
N ILE A 456 -7.73 -10.66 -11.22
CA ILE A 456 -8.71 -9.77 -10.59
C ILE A 456 -9.86 -10.63 -10.06
N PRO A 457 -10.37 -10.34 -8.85
CA PRO A 457 -11.49 -11.11 -8.29
C PRO A 457 -12.69 -11.17 -9.23
N GLN A 458 -13.32 -12.35 -9.34
CA GLN A 458 -14.39 -12.57 -10.32
C GLN A 458 -15.60 -11.66 -10.08
N GLU A 459 -15.91 -11.36 -8.83
CA GLU A 459 -17.00 -10.44 -8.47
C GLU A 459 -16.75 -9.03 -9.01
N VAL A 460 -15.49 -8.60 -9.03
CA VAL A 460 -15.10 -7.30 -9.59
C VAL A 460 -15.32 -7.30 -11.10
N ILE A 461 -14.88 -8.36 -11.80
CA ILE A 461 -15.10 -8.53 -13.25
C ILE A 461 -16.60 -8.50 -13.58
N ASN A 462 -17.41 -9.27 -12.83
CA ASN A 462 -18.85 -9.37 -13.05
C ASN A 462 -19.58 -8.05 -12.87
N ASN A 463 -19.14 -7.25 -11.89
CA ASN A 463 -19.81 -5.98 -11.52
C ASN A 463 -19.33 -4.78 -12.36
N SER A 464 -18.07 -4.79 -12.83
CA SER A 464 -17.48 -3.64 -13.52
C SER A 464 -17.26 -3.87 -15.02
N GLN A 465 -17.29 -5.13 -15.47
CA GLN A 465 -16.99 -5.54 -16.85
C GLN A 465 -15.58 -5.17 -17.35
N ILE A 466 -14.64 -4.91 -16.42
CA ILE A 466 -13.24 -4.70 -16.78
C ILE A 466 -12.59 -6.00 -17.27
N SER A 467 -11.58 -5.88 -18.12
CA SER A 467 -10.86 -7.06 -18.65
C SER A 467 -10.05 -7.77 -17.56
N GLN A 468 -10.08 -9.10 -17.58
CA GLN A 468 -9.25 -9.94 -16.72
C GLN A 468 -7.78 -9.91 -17.17
N ASN A 469 -6.86 -10.19 -16.24
CA ASN A 469 -5.45 -10.41 -16.55
C ASN A 469 -5.24 -11.72 -17.30
N PRO A 470 -4.29 -11.80 -18.26
CA PRO A 470 -4.01 -13.04 -19.01
C PRO A 470 -3.47 -14.16 -18.12
N ARG A 471 -3.65 -15.40 -18.61
CA ARG A 471 -3.09 -16.64 -18.09
C ARG A 471 -2.55 -17.47 -19.25
#